data_b243aff479a4ce677af7cd0a7608bb91
#
_entry.id   b243aff479a4ce677af7cd0a7608bb91
#
_cell.length_a   1.000
_cell.length_b   1.000
_cell.length_c   1.000
_cell.angle_alpha   90.00
_cell.angle_beta   90.00
_cell.angle_gamma   90.00
#
_symmetry.space_group_name_H-M   'P 1'
#
loop_
_entity.id
_entity.type
_entity.pdbx_description
1 polymer ?
#
loop_
_entity_poly.entity_id
_entity_poly.type
_entity_poly.pdbx_seq_one_letter_code
_entity_poly.pdbx_strand_id
1 'polypeptide(L)'
;MAQISSPVTESRPRLRRHWRDGLENLFRFLRGTGGLESAFDAMFALAGPTVEREFDRFAAHPVGRRLLQEVPRRDLNRHLADRKTLKAMPKDSFAAAYLAYMGGDGMGSAEYFLEAAHLEDKAARYGWTEDQCWFVRRMANSHDLFHVLSGYDRTILGEVGVDAFTAGQIPLVPLKLLLAYLFLLKPSEPVGWVRFVWRSYRHGKQTPPLMCVDYEDLLPKPLAQVREEIEMPLLHAIHPEGFPTRGRKLRAMERGLNPAA
;
A
#
# COMPACT_ATOMS: atom_id res chain seq x y z
N MET A 1 -18.05 -42.09 8.07
CA MET A 1 -16.66 -41.67 7.83
C MET A 1 -16.66 -40.92 6.50
N ALA A 2 -16.73 -39.60 6.53
CA ALA A 2 -16.67 -38.76 5.35
C ALA A 2 -15.17 -38.56 5.02
N GLN A 3 -14.74 -38.99 3.85
CA GLN A 3 -13.41 -38.72 3.32
C GLN A 3 -13.30 -37.21 3.10
N ILE A 4 -12.45 -36.57 3.87
CA ILE A 4 -11.98 -35.20 3.62
C ILE A 4 -11.05 -35.31 2.42
N SER A 5 -11.56 -35.00 1.22
CA SER A 5 -10.76 -34.85 0.03
C SER A 5 -9.77 -33.71 0.28
N SER A 6 -8.48 -34.03 0.30
CA SER A 6 -7.40 -33.06 0.27
C SER A 6 -7.62 -32.10 -0.89
N PRO A 7 -7.42 -30.77 -0.71
CA PRO A 7 -7.52 -29.84 -1.82
C PRO A 7 -6.43 -30.25 -2.85
N VAL A 8 -6.88 -30.63 -4.03
CA VAL A 8 -6.04 -30.80 -5.20
C VAL A 8 -5.31 -29.49 -5.42
N THR A 9 -4.01 -29.50 -5.22
CA THR A 9 -3.13 -28.37 -5.56
C THR A 9 -3.07 -28.34 -7.10
N GLU A 10 -4.11 -27.82 -7.75
CA GLU A 10 -4.00 -27.46 -9.15
C GLU A 10 -2.80 -26.52 -9.27
N SER A 11 -1.83 -26.89 -10.09
CA SER A 11 -0.64 -26.10 -10.36
C SER A 11 -1.07 -24.78 -11.02
N ARG A 12 -1.22 -23.73 -10.21
CA ARG A 12 -1.55 -22.41 -10.72
C ARG A 12 -0.50 -21.99 -11.75
N PRO A 13 -0.90 -21.44 -12.92
CA PRO A 13 0.05 -20.92 -13.87
C PRO A 13 0.88 -19.81 -13.22
N ARG A 14 2.21 -19.87 -13.38
CA ARG A 14 3.10 -18.87 -12.81
C ARG A 14 2.84 -17.49 -13.44
N LEU A 15 2.64 -16.51 -12.61
CA LEU A 15 2.44 -15.14 -13.04
C LEU A 15 3.74 -14.54 -13.60
N ARG A 16 3.63 -13.80 -14.70
CA ARG A 16 4.77 -13.19 -15.39
C ARG A 16 4.75 -11.66 -15.27
N ARG A 17 5.91 -11.03 -15.47
CA ARG A 17 5.99 -9.59 -15.67
C ARG A 17 5.77 -9.26 -17.13
N HIS A 18 4.86 -8.35 -17.39
CA HIS A 18 4.59 -7.82 -18.73
C HIS A 18 5.43 -6.56 -18.94
N TRP A 19 6.74 -6.75 -19.18
CA TRP A 19 7.73 -5.66 -19.21
C TRP A 19 7.40 -4.57 -20.23
N ARG A 20 6.90 -4.93 -21.40
CA ARG A 20 6.53 -3.95 -22.43
C ARG A 20 5.43 -3.03 -21.93
N ASP A 21 4.32 -3.59 -21.46
CA ASP A 21 3.18 -2.83 -20.94
C ASP A 21 3.59 -1.99 -19.73
N GLY A 22 4.37 -2.60 -18.84
CA GLY A 22 4.81 -1.95 -17.60
C GLY A 22 5.73 -0.76 -17.86
N LEU A 23 6.71 -0.89 -18.74
CA LEU A 23 7.63 0.22 -19.08
C LEU A 23 6.92 1.32 -19.87
N GLU A 24 6.05 0.96 -20.83
CA GLU A 24 5.28 1.94 -21.61
C GLU A 24 4.43 2.82 -20.67
N ASN A 25 3.69 2.21 -19.76
CA ASN A 25 2.84 2.92 -18.81
C ASN A 25 3.66 3.71 -17.78
N LEU A 26 4.79 3.17 -17.31
CA LEU A 26 5.70 3.91 -16.44
C LEU A 26 6.23 5.18 -17.15
N PHE A 27 6.64 5.08 -18.42
CA PHE A 27 7.09 6.25 -19.18
C PHE A 27 5.97 7.27 -19.41
N ARG A 28 4.73 6.82 -19.67
CA ARG A 28 3.57 7.72 -19.77
C ARG A 28 3.35 8.48 -18.47
N PHE A 29 3.39 7.79 -17.33
CA PHE A 29 3.30 8.42 -16.01
C PHE A 29 4.40 9.45 -15.78
N LEU A 30 5.68 9.06 -15.99
CA LEU A 30 6.85 9.93 -15.77
C LEU A 30 6.86 11.17 -16.68
N ARG A 31 6.26 11.09 -17.87
CA ARG A 31 6.08 12.23 -18.81
C ARG A 31 4.84 13.07 -18.51
N GLY A 32 4.02 12.68 -17.54
CA GLY A 32 2.75 13.36 -17.22
C GLY A 32 1.66 13.19 -18.28
N THR A 33 1.78 12.23 -19.20
CA THR A 33 0.83 12.00 -20.29
C THR A 33 -0.23 10.96 -19.99
N GLY A 34 -0.13 10.22 -18.88
CA GLY A 34 -1.02 9.11 -18.53
C GLY A 34 -1.63 9.17 -17.13
N GLY A 35 -1.35 10.24 -16.38
CA GLY A 35 -1.88 10.40 -15.03
C GLY A 35 -1.56 9.23 -14.09
N LEU A 36 -2.28 9.18 -12.97
CA LEU A 36 -2.10 8.15 -11.93
C LEU A 36 -2.53 6.75 -12.43
N GLU A 37 -3.48 6.69 -13.37
CA GLU A 37 -3.91 5.44 -14.02
C GLU A 37 -2.73 4.69 -14.64
N SER A 38 -1.84 5.39 -15.36
CA SER A 38 -0.63 4.78 -15.93
C SER A 38 0.35 4.26 -14.88
N ALA A 39 0.40 4.86 -13.70
CA ALA A 39 1.20 4.32 -12.59
C ALA A 39 0.65 2.98 -12.11
N PHE A 40 -0.67 2.87 -11.94
CA PHE A 40 -1.32 1.61 -11.59
C PHE A 40 -1.17 0.55 -12.68
N ASP A 41 -1.34 0.93 -13.97
CA ASP A 41 -1.11 0.03 -15.09
C ASP A 41 0.31 -0.54 -15.11
N ALA A 42 1.31 0.30 -14.85
CA ALA A 42 2.69 -0.15 -14.72
C ALA A 42 2.87 -1.10 -13.52
N MET A 43 2.21 -0.79 -12.39
CA MET A 43 2.25 -1.63 -11.20
C MET A 43 1.66 -3.02 -11.47
N PHE A 44 0.47 -3.10 -12.04
CA PHE A 44 -0.19 -4.38 -12.32
C PHE A 44 0.57 -5.20 -13.36
N ALA A 45 1.06 -4.58 -14.43
CA ALA A 45 1.83 -5.26 -15.47
C ALA A 45 3.13 -5.90 -14.94
N LEU A 46 3.78 -5.28 -13.95
CA LEU A 46 5.06 -5.75 -13.41
C LEU A 46 4.94 -6.52 -12.09
N ALA A 47 3.76 -6.56 -11.48
CA ALA A 47 3.57 -7.14 -10.15
C ALA A 47 3.50 -8.68 -10.14
N GLY A 48 3.16 -9.35 -11.25
CA GLY A 48 2.80 -10.78 -11.30
C GLY A 48 3.57 -11.68 -10.33
N PRO A 49 4.89 -11.90 -10.49
CA PRO A 49 5.65 -12.78 -9.59
C PRO A 49 5.71 -12.30 -8.13
N THR A 50 5.49 -11.01 -7.90
CA THR A 50 5.40 -10.46 -6.54
C THR A 50 4.04 -10.78 -5.93
N VAL A 51 2.96 -10.61 -6.69
CA VAL A 51 1.59 -10.98 -6.26
C VAL A 51 1.54 -12.46 -5.91
N GLU A 52 2.06 -13.34 -6.78
CA GLU A 52 2.11 -14.78 -6.54
C GLU A 52 2.79 -15.10 -5.20
N ARG A 53 4.01 -14.62 -5.01
CA ARG A 53 4.79 -14.89 -3.79
C ARG A 53 4.15 -14.32 -2.52
N GLU A 54 3.68 -13.09 -2.56
CA GLU A 54 3.11 -12.44 -1.38
C GLU A 54 1.72 -13.00 -1.06
N PHE A 55 0.96 -13.40 -2.07
CA PHE A 55 -0.28 -14.15 -1.87
C PHE A 55 -0.03 -15.51 -1.20
N ASP A 56 1.00 -16.26 -1.63
CA ASP A 56 1.36 -17.54 -1.02
C ASP A 56 1.78 -17.35 0.45
N ARG A 57 2.56 -16.30 0.74
CA ARG A 57 2.90 -15.93 2.14
C ARG A 57 1.67 -15.62 2.97
N PHE A 58 0.75 -14.83 2.40
CA PHE A 58 -0.51 -14.48 3.05
C PHE A 58 -1.37 -15.73 3.30
N ALA A 59 -1.56 -16.58 2.31
CA ALA A 59 -2.33 -17.81 2.42
C ALA A 59 -1.73 -18.83 3.40
N ALA A 60 -0.40 -18.83 3.57
CA ALA A 60 0.30 -19.65 4.56
C ALA A 60 0.15 -19.09 5.99
N HIS A 61 -0.05 -17.77 6.15
CA HIS A 61 -0.18 -17.14 7.45
C HIS A 61 -1.55 -17.46 8.11
N PRO A 62 -1.64 -17.68 9.43
CA PRO A 62 -2.91 -18.03 10.10
C PRO A 62 -4.04 -17.03 9.83
N VAL A 63 -3.76 -15.72 9.91
CA VAL A 63 -4.72 -14.65 9.63
C VAL A 63 -5.15 -14.68 8.16
N GLY A 64 -4.22 -14.77 7.24
CA GLY A 64 -4.52 -14.80 5.80
C GLY A 64 -5.37 -16.00 5.42
N ARG A 65 -5.03 -17.18 5.94
CA ARG A 65 -5.82 -18.41 5.73
C ARG A 65 -7.25 -18.25 6.25
N ARG A 66 -7.44 -17.69 7.44
CA ARG A 66 -8.76 -17.43 8.01
C ARG A 66 -9.56 -16.48 7.12
N LEU A 67 -8.97 -15.32 6.74
CA LEU A 67 -9.63 -14.33 5.90
C LEU A 67 -10.04 -14.87 4.53
N LEU A 68 -9.22 -15.76 3.93
CA LEU A 68 -9.55 -16.42 2.66
C LEU A 68 -10.70 -17.42 2.77
N GLN A 69 -10.92 -18.01 3.95
CA GLN A 69 -11.98 -19.00 4.21
C GLN A 69 -13.30 -18.37 4.64
N GLU A 70 -13.33 -17.10 5.01
CA GLU A 70 -14.56 -16.40 5.42
C GLU A 70 -15.57 -16.30 4.26
N VAL A 71 -16.85 -16.53 4.57
CA VAL A 71 -17.97 -16.43 3.62
C VAL A 71 -19.10 -15.62 4.27
N PRO A 72 -19.47 -14.44 3.75
CA PRO A 72 -18.76 -13.72 2.69
C PRO A 72 -17.39 -13.24 3.15
N ARG A 73 -16.45 -13.08 2.22
CA ARG A 73 -15.12 -12.51 2.53
C ARG A 73 -15.24 -11.09 3.03
N ARG A 74 -14.37 -10.73 3.97
CA ARG A 74 -14.26 -9.36 4.45
C ARG A 74 -13.84 -8.43 3.32
N ASP A 75 -14.50 -7.30 3.25
CA ASP A 75 -14.19 -6.22 2.33
C ASP A 75 -13.67 -5.02 3.13
N LEU A 76 -12.35 -4.88 3.15
CA LEU A 76 -11.68 -3.80 3.88
C LEU A 76 -12.16 -2.42 3.39
N ASN A 77 -12.35 -2.25 2.08
CA ASN A 77 -12.84 -1.00 1.52
C ASN A 77 -14.21 -0.63 2.10
N ARG A 78 -15.15 -1.59 2.13
CA ARG A 78 -16.48 -1.39 2.69
C ARG A 78 -16.43 -0.96 4.16
N HIS A 79 -15.53 -1.56 4.95
CA HIS A 79 -15.33 -1.17 6.35
C HIS A 79 -14.77 0.25 6.47
N LEU A 80 -13.77 0.61 5.64
CA LEU A 80 -13.17 1.94 5.66
C LEU A 80 -14.10 3.03 5.08
N ALA A 81 -15.01 2.67 4.17
CA ALA A 81 -16.01 3.57 3.62
C ALA A 81 -17.19 3.85 4.57
N ASP A 82 -17.46 2.96 5.53
CA ASP A 82 -18.52 3.16 6.53
C ASP A 82 -18.10 4.18 7.61
N ARG A 83 -17.98 5.43 7.18
CA ARG A 83 -17.59 6.55 8.06
C ARG A 83 -18.49 6.72 9.28
N LYS A 84 -19.77 6.29 9.21
CA LYS A 84 -20.70 6.37 10.34
C LYS A 84 -20.26 5.39 11.44
N THR A 85 -20.00 4.15 11.10
CA THR A 85 -19.50 3.14 12.04
C THR A 85 -18.13 3.53 12.59
N LEU A 86 -17.20 4.01 11.73
CA LEU A 86 -15.87 4.45 12.17
C LEU A 86 -15.94 5.63 13.16
N LYS A 87 -16.83 6.62 12.91
CA LYS A 87 -17.03 7.77 13.82
C LYS A 87 -17.64 7.38 15.18
N ALA A 88 -18.33 6.24 15.26
CA ALA A 88 -18.88 5.74 16.51
C ALA A 88 -17.85 5.00 17.38
N MET A 89 -16.66 4.69 16.86
CA MET A 89 -15.58 4.06 17.59
C MET A 89 -14.89 5.02 18.58
N PRO A 90 -14.11 4.55 19.56
CA PRO A 90 -13.42 5.39 20.53
C PRO A 90 -12.58 6.48 19.88
N LYS A 91 -12.46 7.65 20.52
CA LYS A 91 -11.75 8.82 19.96
C LYS A 91 -10.23 8.62 19.82
N ASP A 92 -9.65 7.71 20.57
CA ASP A 92 -8.23 7.32 20.53
C ASP A 92 -7.99 6.06 19.66
N SER A 93 -9.05 5.56 19.01
CA SER A 93 -8.99 4.35 18.19
C SER A 93 -8.18 4.54 16.91
N PHE A 94 -7.74 3.42 16.35
CA PHE A 94 -7.13 3.37 15.03
C PHE A 94 -8.07 3.92 13.95
N ALA A 95 -9.38 3.62 14.04
CA ALA A 95 -10.39 4.19 13.17
C ALA A 95 -10.47 5.71 13.25
N ALA A 96 -10.43 6.29 14.45
CA ALA A 96 -10.42 7.75 14.64
C ALA A 96 -9.17 8.38 14.03
N ALA A 97 -8.01 7.77 14.19
CA ALA A 97 -6.76 8.22 13.57
C ALA A 97 -6.81 8.11 12.04
N TYR A 98 -7.39 7.04 11.49
CA TYR A 98 -7.64 6.90 10.05
C TYR A 98 -8.57 8.00 9.53
N LEU A 99 -9.68 8.28 10.21
CA LEU A 99 -10.60 9.36 9.82
C LEU A 99 -9.93 10.73 9.85
N ALA A 100 -9.08 10.98 10.84
CA ALA A 100 -8.29 12.22 10.95
C ALA A 100 -7.28 12.33 9.79
N TYR A 101 -6.62 11.21 9.45
CA TYR A 101 -5.71 11.14 8.31
C TYR A 101 -6.43 11.41 6.98
N MET A 102 -7.58 10.78 6.75
CA MET A 102 -8.37 10.98 5.53
C MET A 102 -8.95 12.40 5.40
N GLY A 103 -9.10 13.13 6.49
CA GLY A 103 -9.63 14.49 6.48
C GLY A 103 -11.14 14.54 6.19
N GLY A 104 -11.61 15.71 5.69
CA GLY A 104 -13.02 15.94 5.35
C GLY A 104 -13.54 15.09 4.18
N ASP A 105 -14.84 15.20 3.91
CA ASP A 105 -15.50 14.52 2.80
C ASP A 105 -14.91 15.00 1.46
N GLY A 106 -14.39 14.08 0.64
CA GLY A 106 -13.92 14.40 -0.71
C GLY A 106 -12.54 13.89 -1.09
N MET A 107 -11.82 13.19 -0.21
CA MET A 107 -10.61 12.52 -0.65
C MET A 107 -10.92 11.12 -1.19
N GLY A 108 -10.42 10.84 -2.39
CA GLY A 108 -10.49 9.50 -2.99
C GLY A 108 -9.81 8.47 -2.09
N SER A 109 -10.49 7.37 -1.82
CA SER A 109 -9.90 6.20 -1.19
C SER A 109 -9.02 5.46 -2.21
N ALA A 110 -8.15 4.56 -1.73
CA ALA A 110 -7.41 3.65 -2.62
C ALA A 110 -8.35 2.87 -3.57
N GLU A 111 -9.57 2.55 -3.13
CA GLU A 111 -10.59 1.89 -3.96
C GLU A 111 -10.99 2.71 -5.17
N TYR A 112 -11.17 4.03 -5.04
CA TYR A 112 -11.46 4.91 -6.17
C TYR A 112 -10.40 4.76 -7.28
N PHE A 113 -9.12 4.66 -6.90
CA PHE A 113 -8.04 4.47 -7.86
C PHE A 113 -8.02 3.05 -8.45
N LEU A 114 -8.39 2.04 -7.68
CA LEU A 114 -8.47 0.65 -8.17
C LEU A 114 -9.63 0.48 -9.16
N GLU A 115 -10.78 1.09 -8.90
CA GLU A 115 -11.91 1.11 -9.82
C GLU A 115 -11.55 1.85 -11.10
N ALA A 116 -10.95 3.03 -11.00
CA ALA A 116 -10.48 3.80 -12.16
C ALA A 116 -9.41 3.06 -12.97
N ALA A 117 -8.58 2.26 -12.31
CA ALA A 117 -7.56 1.42 -12.95
C ALA A 117 -8.11 0.08 -13.47
N HIS A 118 -9.41 -0.18 -13.35
CA HIS A 118 -10.03 -1.44 -13.81
C HIS A 118 -9.29 -2.68 -13.31
N LEU A 119 -9.16 -2.81 -11.98
CA LEU A 119 -8.37 -3.88 -11.35
C LEU A 119 -8.78 -5.28 -11.83
N GLU A 120 -10.07 -5.57 -11.93
CA GLU A 120 -10.59 -6.88 -12.34
C GLU A 120 -10.20 -7.24 -13.78
N ASP A 121 -10.32 -6.27 -14.70
CA ASP A 121 -9.95 -6.46 -16.11
C ASP A 121 -8.45 -6.70 -16.24
N LYS A 122 -7.64 -5.98 -15.46
CA LYS A 122 -6.19 -6.16 -15.42
C LYS A 122 -5.82 -7.51 -14.78
N ALA A 123 -6.48 -7.89 -13.70
CA ALA A 123 -6.29 -9.19 -13.06
C ALA A 123 -6.56 -10.34 -14.05
N ALA A 124 -7.69 -10.28 -14.78
CA ALA A 124 -8.03 -11.24 -15.81
C ALA A 124 -7.00 -11.23 -16.95
N ARG A 125 -6.60 -10.05 -17.45
CA ARG A 125 -5.58 -9.89 -18.50
C ARG A 125 -4.24 -10.52 -18.13
N TYR A 126 -3.82 -10.39 -16.87
CA TYR A 126 -2.53 -10.87 -16.38
C TYR A 126 -2.59 -12.27 -15.75
N GLY A 127 -3.75 -12.92 -15.81
CA GLY A 127 -3.96 -14.29 -15.35
C GLY A 127 -3.97 -14.45 -13.83
N TRP A 128 -4.39 -13.42 -13.09
CA TRP A 128 -4.55 -13.52 -11.64
C TRP A 128 -5.83 -14.29 -11.29
N THR A 129 -5.79 -15.06 -10.23
CA THR A 129 -6.99 -15.69 -9.69
C THR A 129 -7.86 -14.67 -8.97
N GLU A 130 -9.13 -14.99 -8.74
CA GLU A 130 -10.05 -14.18 -7.93
C GLU A 130 -9.49 -13.92 -6.53
N ASP A 131 -8.88 -14.93 -5.90
CA ASP A 131 -8.23 -14.80 -4.60
C ASP A 131 -7.06 -13.82 -4.62
N GLN A 132 -6.24 -13.88 -5.67
CA GLN A 132 -5.12 -12.94 -5.86
C GLN A 132 -5.61 -11.51 -6.12
N CYS A 133 -6.69 -11.36 -6.89
CA CYS A 133 -7.32 -10.06 -7.13
C CYS A 133 -7.86 -9.47 -5.82
N TRP A 134 -8.60 -10.27 -5.03
CA TRP A 134 -9.09 -9.86 -3.71
C TRP A 134 -7.93 -9.47 -2.76
N PHE A 135 -6.85 -10.27 -2.75
CA PHE A 135 -5.66 -9.97 -1.94
C PHE A 135 -5.01 -8.64 -2.34
N VAL A 136 -4.84 -8.39 -3.64
CA VAL A 136 -4.26 -7.14 -4.15
C VAL A 136 -5.15 -5.95 -3.82
N ARG A 137 -6.48 -6.07 -3.95
CA ARG A 137 -7.45 -5.06 -3.54
C ARG A 137 -7.33 -4.74 -2.06
N ARG A 138 -7.28 -5.77 -1.20
CA ARG A 138 -7.09 -5.59 0.25
C ARG A 138 -5.78 -4.88 0.56
N MET A 139 -4.69 -5.28 -0.08
CA MET A 139 -3.36 -4.69 0.10
C MET A 139 -3.32 -3.21 -0.33
N ALA A 140 -3.94 -2.88 -1.46
CA ALA A 140 -4.02 -1.49 -1.92
C ALA A 140 -4.86 -0.63 -0.98
N ASN A 141 -6.02 -1.13 -0.51
CA ASN A 141 -6.86 -0.43 0.45
C ASN A 141 -6.20 -0.27 1.85
N SER A 142 -5.16 -1.05 2.16
CA SER A 142 -4.40 -0.87 3.40
C SER A 142 -3.32 0.21 3.32
N HIS A 143 -3.07 0.82 2.15
CA HIS A 143 -2.05 1.85 1.98
C HIS A 143 -2.24 3.05 2.93
N ASP A 144 -3.46 3.57 3.03
CA ASP A 144 -3.76 4.70 3.92
C ASP A 144 -3.61 4.31 5.40
N LEU A 145 -3.88 3.04 5.74
CA LEU A 145 -3.62 2.50 7.06
C LEU A 145 -2.13 2.40 7.36
N PHE A 146 -1.29 2.16 6.33
CA PHE A 146 0.17 2.18 6.50
C PHE A 146 0.67 3.56 6.89
N HIS A 147 0.13 4.64 6.31
CA HIS A 147 0.43 6.01 6.75
C HIS A 147 0.10 6.20 8.22
N VAL A 148 -1.12 5.83 8.63
CA VAL A 148 -1.57 6.00 10.03
C VAL A 148 -0.70 5.19 10.99
N LEU A 149 -0.38 3.94 10.66
CA LEU A 149 0.42 3.07 11.51
C LEU A 149 1.87 3.50 11.60
N SER A 150 2.50 3.78 10.47
CA SER A 150 3.91 4.17 10.40
C SER A 150 4.18 5.62 10.81
N GLY A 151 3.16 6.50 10.70
CA GLY A 151 3.25 7.91 11.04
C GLY A 151 3.78 8.80 9.91
N TYR A 152 4.00 8.29 8.68
CA TYR A 152 4.29 9.14 7.53
C TYR A 152 3.06 9.97 7.17
N ASP A 153 3.26 11.27 7.01
CA ASP A 153 2.19 12.22 6.73
C ASP A 153 1.76 12.18 5.23
N ARG A 154 0.86 13.09 4.86
CA ARG A 154 0.29 13.21 3.50
C ARG A 154 1.07 14.13 2.58
N THR A 155 2.24 14.58 3.00
CA THR A 155 3.13 15.34 2.11
C THR A 155 3.78 14.43 1.08
N ILE A 156 4.33 14.98 0.01
CA ILE A 156 5.10 14.17 -0.96
C ILE A 156 6.24 13.41 -0.25
N LEU A 157 6.85 13.98 0.78
CA LEU A 157 7.87 13.25 1.53
C LEU A 157 7.27 12.12 2.36
N GLY A 158 6.08 12.30 2.93
CA GLY A 158 5.36 11.23 3.61
C GLY A 158 5.00 10.11 2.64
N GLU A 159 4.50 10.44 1.43
CA GLU A 159 4.25 9.45 0.36
C GLU A 159 5.53 8.68 -0.02
N VAL A 160 6.64 9.38 -0.24
CA VAL A 160 7.93 8.72 -0.50
C VAL A 160 8.36 7.83 0.67
N GLY A 161 8.09 8.28 1.91
CA GLY A 161 8.37 7.51 3.11
C GLY A 161 7.57 6.22 3.18
N VAL A 162 6.25 6.29 2.96
CA VAL A 162 5.37 5.10 2.98
C VAL A 162 5.61 4.20 1.78
N ASP A 163 5.94 4.76 0.62
CA ASP A 163 6.33 3.98 -0.56
C ASP A 163 7.62 3.19 -0.32
N ALA A 164 8.62 3.83 0.29
CA ALA A 164 9.85 3.14 0.68
C ALA A 164 9.61 2.09 1.77
N PHE A 165 8.77 2.39 2.75
CA PHE A 165 8.30 1.46 3.76
C PHE A 165 7.59 0.25 3.11
N THR A 166 6.65 0.50 2.20
CA THR A 166 5.93 -0.54 1.45
C THR A 166 6.89 -1.39 0.61
N ALA A 167 7.89 -0.78 -0.04
CA ALA A 167 8.93 -1.52 -0.77
C ALA A 167 9.78 -2.41 0.15
N GLY A 168 9.89 -2.06 1.42
CA GLY A 168 10.49 -2.90 2.48
C GLY A 168 9.62 -4.10 2.84
N GLN A 169 8.31 -3.91 2.90
CA GLN A 169 7.33 -4.97 3.15
C GLN A 169 7.16 -5.90 1.95
N ILE A 170 7.00 -5.31 0.76
CA ILE A 170 6.64 -6.00 -0.48
C ILE A 170 7.58 -5.52 -1.58
N PRO A 171 8.44 -6.39 -2.15
CA PRO A 171 9.44 -5.98 -3.15
C PRO A 171 8.82 -5.75 -4.54
N LEU A 172 7.96 -4.74 -4.65
CA LEU A 172 7.36 -4.30 -5.91
C LEU A 172 8.41 -3.59 -6.78
N VAL A 173 8.64 -4.09 -7.99
CA VAL A 173 9.58 -3.50 -8.94
C VAL A 173 9.19 -2.07 -9.34
N PRO A 174 7.92 -1.76 -9.68
CA PRO A 174 7.52 -0.41 -10.06
C PRO A 174 7.78 0.62 -8.97
N LEU A 175 7.54 0.24 -7.71
CA LEU A 175 7.77 1.14 -6.58
C LEU A 175 9.25 1.49 -6.42
N LYS A 176 10.14 0.51 -6.62
CA LYS A 176 11.58 0.77 -6.64
C LYS A 176 12.01 1.67 -7.79
N LEU A 177 11.40 1.51 -8.97
CA LEU A 177 11.66 2.39 -10.12
C LEU A 177 11.15 3.81 -9.85
N LEU A 178 10.00 3.96 -9.23
CA LEU A 178 9.45 5.26 -8.82
C LEU A 178 10.38 5.95 -7.82
N LEU A 179 10.83 5.26 -6.78
CA LEU A 179 11.77 5.80 -5.79
C LEU A 179 13.10 6.22 -6.43
N ALA A 180 13.61 5.42 -7.37
CA ALA A 180 14.82 5.79 -8.16
C ALA A 180 14.57 7.04 -9.00
N TYR A 181 13.41 7.15 -9.66
CA TYR A 181 13.05 8.34 -10.45
C TYR A 181 12.93 9.59 -9.57
N LEU A 182 12.29 9.50 -8.41
CA LEU A 182 12.16 10.63 -7.48
C LEU A 182 13.53 11.13 -7.02
N PHE A 183 14.52 10.24 -6.91
CA PHE A 183 15.91 10.64 -6.66
C PHE A 183 16.50 11.48 -7.79
N LEU A 184 16.15 11.19 -9.05
CA LEU A 184 16.61 11.97 -10.22
C LEU A 184 16.00 13.39 -10.27
N LEU A 185 14.95 13.69 -9.52
CA LEU A 185 14.40 15.04 -9.39
C LEU A 185 15.33 16.01 -8.64
N LYS A 186 16.53 15.56 -8.29
CA LYS A 186 17.62 16.33 -7.65
C LYS A 186 17.14 17.01 -6.36
N PRO A 187 16.94 16.25 -5.29
CA PRO A 187 16.65 16.84 -3.98
C PRO A 187 17.77 17.83 -3.60
N SER A 188 17.42 18.87 -2.83
CA SER A 188 18.39 19.86 -2.34
C SER A 188 19.44 19.25 -1.41
N GLU A 189 19.13 18.13 -0.77
CA GLU A 189 19.98 17.37 0.13
C GLU A 189 20.06 15.90 -0.31
N PRO A 190 20.91 15.55 -1.30
CA PRO A 190 20.96 14.17 -1.82
C PRO A 190 21.28 13.12 -0.76
N VAL A 191 22.17 13.42 0.18
CA VAL A 191 22.56 12.51 1.27
C VAL A 191 21.39 12.31 2.25
N GLY A 192 20.72 13.40 2.63
CA GLY A 192 19.53 13.35 3.47
C GLY A 192 18.39 12.55 2.83
N TRP A 193 18.20 12.71 1.52
CA TRP A 193 17.22 11.96 0.74
C TRP A 193 17.52 10.46 0.73
N VAL A 194 18.75 10.06 0.39
CA VAL A 194 19.13 8.63 0.37
C VAL A 194 18.97 8.02 1.76
N ARG A 195 19.39 8.74 2.82
CA ARG A 195 19.23 8.31 4.19
C ARG A 195 17.76 8.14 4.57
N PHE A 196 16.91 9.09 4.19
CA PHE A 196 15.46 9.06 4.44
C PHE A 196 14.81 7.84 3.78
N VAL A 197 15.00 7.65 2.46
CA VAL A 197 14.44 6.51 1.70
C VAL A 197 14.97 5.18 2.26
N TRP A 198 16.26 5.09 2.57
CA TRP A 198 16.85 3.87 3.12
C TRP A 198 16.30 3.54 4.51
N ARG A 199 16.17 4.53 5.41
CA ARG A 199 15.59 4.32 6.74
C ARG A 199 14.11 3.92 6.65
N SER A 200 13.34 4.58 5.77
CA SER A 200 11.94 4.22 5.52
C SER A 200 11.81 2.79 4.98
N TYR A 201 12.68 2.40 4.05
CA TYR A 201 12.75 1.02 3.57
C TYR A 201 13.08 0.03 4.71
N ARG A 202 14.07 0.34 5.54
CA ARG A 202 14.41 -0.49 6.70
C ARG A 202 13.28 -0.52 7.73
N HIS A 203 12.58 0.57 7.93
CA HIS A 203 11.37 0.61 8.76
C HIS A 203 10.38 -0.48 8.32
N GLY A 204 10.07 -0.54 7.01
CA GLY A 204 9.23 -1.59 6.46
C GLY A 204 9.80 -3.00 6.66
N LYS A 205 11.12 -3.17 6.53
CA LYS A 205 11.78 -4.47 6.75
C LYS A 205 11.78 -4.95 8.20
N GLN A 206 11.77 -4.03 9.15
CA GLN A 206 11.76 -4.32 10.58
C GLN A 206 10.34 -4.53 11.13
N THR A 207 9.34 -4.03 10.44
CA THR A 207 7.94 -4.21 10.81
C THR A 207 7.45 -5.60 10.35
N PRO A 208 6.71 -6.34 11.18
CA PRO A 208 6.04 -7.57 10.77
C PRO A 208 5.19 -7.38 9.51
N PRO A 209 4.85 -8.46 8.77
CA PRO A 209 4.18 -8.34 7.48
C PRO A 209 2.76 -7.80 7.64
N LEU A 210 2.57 -6.52 7.34
CA LEU A 210 1.29 -5.81 7.47
C LEU A 210 0.20 -6.36 6.53
N MET A 211 0.56 -7.05 5.46
CA MET A 211 -0.42 -7.76 4.62
C MET A 211 -1.17 -8.86 5.39
N CYS A 212 -0.57 -9.38 6.47
CA CYS A 212 -1.14 -10.44 7.31
C CYS A 212 -1.88 -9.90 8.54
N VAL A 213 -2.22 -8.63 8.57
CA VAL A 213 -2.95 -7.99 9.67
C VAL A 213 -4.46 -8.01 9.39
N ASP A 214 -5.25 -8.32 10.43
CA ASP A 214 -6.69 -8.17 10.40
C ASP A 214 -7.07 -6.75 10.86
N TYR A 215 -7.12 -5.85 9.90
CA TYR A 215 -7.35 -4.43 10.16
C TYR A 215 -8.73 -4.17 10.75
N GLU A 216 -9.74 -4.92 10.29
CA GLU A 216 -11.12 -4.76 10.72
C GLU A 216 -11.27 -4.98 12.24
N ASP A 217 -10.56 -5.98 12.78
CA ASP A 217 -10.54 -6.27 14.21
C ASP A 217 -9.72 -5.27 15.03
N LEU A 218 -8.81 -4.52 14.37
CA LEU A 218 -7.94 -3.53 15.01
C LEU A 218 -8.54 -2.11 15.01
N LEU A 219 -9.43 -1.78 14.06
CA LEU A 219 -10.01 -0.44 13.94
C LEU A 219 -10.57 0.14 15.25
N PRO A 220 -11.29 -0.62 16.11
CA PRO A 220 -11.84 -0.09 17.36
C PRO A 220 -10.82 0.07 18.49
N LYS A 221 -9.61 -0.51 18.36
CA LYS A 221 -8.58 -0.45 19.40
C LYS A 221 -7.84 0.88 19.41
N PRO A 222 -7.31 1.33 20.57
CA PRO A 222 -6.42 2.49 20.64
C PRO A 222 -5.23 2.35 19.69
N LEU A 223 -4.90 3.41 18.92
CA LEU A 223 -3.81 3.37 17.95
C LEU A 223 -2.46 2.97 18.58
N ALA A 224 -2.20 3.44 19.80
CA ALA A 224 -0.97 3.09 20.52
C ALA A 224 -0.89 1.57 20.78
N GLN A 225 -1.99 0.98 21.23
CA GLN A 225 -2.09 -0.48 21.44
C GLN A 225 -1.92 -1.25 20.12
N VAL A 226 -2.55 -0.77 19.04
CA VAL A 226 -2.40 -1.41 17.71
C VAL A 226 -0.93 -1.43 17.28
N ARG A 227 -0.23 -0.31 17.42
CA ARG A 227 1.21 -0.20 17.09
C ARG A 227 2.05 -1.16 17.92
N GLU A 228 1.74 -1.32 19.20
CA GLU A 228 2.41 -2.26 20.09
C GLU A 228 2.13 -3.71 19.67
N GLU A 229 0.86 -4.08 19.43
CA GLU A 229 0.47 -5.43 19.00
C GLU A 229 1.13 -5.86 17.68
N ILE A 230 1.32 -4.93 16.75
CA ILE A 230 1.98 -5.21 15.46
C ILE A 230 3.48 -4.91 15.48
N GLU A 231 4.04 -4.63 16.65
CA GLU A 231 5.47 -4.31 16.82
C GLU A 231 5.97 -3.21 15.87
N MET A 232 5.15 -2.15 15.66
CA MET A 232 5.47 -1.05 14.76
C MET A 232 6.54 -0.14 15.37
N PRO A 233 7.73 -0.02 14.76
CA PRO A 233 8.73 0.94 15.22
C PRO A 233 8.21 2.37 15.08
N LEU A 234 8.43 3.21 16.08
CA LEU A 234 7.95 4.59 16.05
C LEU A 234 8.75 5.45 15.08
N LEU A 235 8.06 6.29 14.31
CA LEU A 235 8.65 7.12 13.26
C LEU A 235 9.83 7.99 13.72
N HIS A 236 9.73 8.58 14.94
CA HIS A 236 10.81 9.41 15.50
C HIS A 236 12.09 8.60 15.81
N ALA A 237 11.96 7.30 16.13
CA ALA A 237 13.12 6.43 16.32
C ALA A 237 13.78 6.07 14.98
N ILE A 238 12.99 6.01 13.90
CA ILE A 238 13.49 5.77 12.55
C ILE A 238 14.16 7.04 11.95
N HIS A 239 13.54 8.19 12.17
CA HIS A 239 13.98 9.49 11.64
C HIS A 239 14.22 10.51 12.76
N PRO A 240 15.25 10.32 13.60
CA PRO A 240 15.48 11.21 14.74
C PRO A 240 15.87 12.65 14.32
N GLU A 241 16.40 12.83 13.10
CA GLU A 241 16.71 14.15 12.54
C GLU A 241 15.51 14.77 11.78
N GLY A 242 14.34 14.11 11.78
CA GLY A 242 13.21 14.51 10.96
C GLY A 242 13.36 14.17 9.48
N PHE A 243 12.57 14.82 8.64
CA PHE A 243 12.58 14.61 7.20
C PHE A 243 13.56 15.57 6.48
N PRO A 244 14.12 15.18 5.32
CA PRO A 244 15.03 16.02 4.57
C PRO A 244 14.33 17.28 4.05
N THR A 245 15.10 18.36 3.85
CA THR A 245 14.58 19.61 3.31
C THR A 245 14.06 19.41 1.88
N ARG A 246 12.82 19.86 1.64
CA ARG A 246 12.16 19.75 0.34
C ARG A 246 12.80 20.68 -0.68
N GLY A 247 13.31 20.12 -1.76
CA GLY A 247 13.83 20.88 -2.88
C GLY A 247 12.74 21.69 -3.62
N ARG A 248 13.14 22.71 -4.41
CA ARG A 248 12.21 23.57 -5.16
C ARG A 248 11.25 22.79 -6.06
N LYS A 249 11.73 21.72 -6.72
CA LYS A 249 10.89 20.89 -7.60
C LYS A 249 9.82 20.10 -6.83
N LEU A 250 10.18 19.50 -5.68
CA LEU A 250 9.22 18.80 -4.83
C LEU A 250 8.15 19.76 -4.31
N ARG A 251 8.52 20.94 -3.84
CA ARG A 251 7.54 21.98 -3.43
C ARG A 251 6.63 22.43 -4.57
N ALA A 252 7.14 22.45 -5.83
CA ALA A 252 6.31 22.77 -6.99
C ALA A 252 5.30 21.67 -7.29
N MET A 253 5.69 20.40 -7.16
CA MET A 253 4.78 19.24 -7.30
C MET A 253 3.69 19.23 -6.22
N GLU A 254 4.04 19.50 -4.95
CA GLU A 254 3.06 19.60 -3.86
C GLU A 254 2.00 20.66 -4.15
N ARG A 255 2.38 21.83 -4.64
CA ARG A 255 1.42 22.88 -5.04
C ARG A 255 0.56 22.46 -6.23
N GLY A 256 1.07 21.66 -7.17
CA GLY A 256 0.31 21.14 -8.30
C GLY A 256 -0.70 20.06 -7.90
N LEU A 257 -0.38 19.26 -6.87
CA LEU A 257 -1.26 18.22 -6.34
C LEU A 257 -2.28 18.75 -5.32
N ASN A 258 -1.97 19.84 -4.64
CA ASN A 258 -2.85 20.50 -3.67
C ASN A 258 -2.82 22.03 -3.87
N PRO A 259 -3.56 22.56 -4.86
CA PRO A 259 -3.54 24.00 -5.17
C PRO A 259 -4.11 24.90 -4.08
N ALA A 260 -4.70 24.31 -3.02
CA ALA A 260 -5.28 25.05 -1.87
C ALA A 260 -4.38 25.02 -0.62
N ALA A 261 -3.15 24.52 -0.70
CA ALA A 261 -2.19 24.44 0.41
C ALA A 261 -1.19 25.61 0.41
#